data_c0c9f33725e59f3a52f060d124aecbdf
#
_entry.id   c0c9f33725e59f3a52f060d124aecbdf
#
_cell.length_a   1.000
_cell.length_b   1.000
_cell.length_c   1.000
_cell.angle_alpha   90.00
_cell.angle_beta   90.00
_cell.angle_gamma   90.00
#
_symmetry.space_group_name_H-M   'P 1'
#
loop_
_entity.id
_entity.type
_entity.pdbx_description
1 polymer ?
#
loop_
_entity_poly.entity_id
_entity_poly.type
_entity_poly.pdbx_seq_one_letter_code
_entity_poly.pdbx_strand_id
1 'polypeptide(L)'
;MAKEPVLVDSSYYIRHSRNGRNALRVLPYLAVERDLVICGMVRCEVGRGIRNDALRDKFHAAWDIMINVVTDNKLWAQAEQMAWDLDRHGIVLPLQDVIIACCARQADAVVLTHDRHFLSIPGCKVALTPEELI
;
A
#
# COMPACT_ATOMS: atom_id res chain seq x y z
N MET A 1 7.54 -4.45 -22.26
CA MET A 1 7.98 -4.57 -20.86
C MET A 1 6.78 -4.53 -19.94
N ALA A 2 6.81 -5.34 -18.91
CA ALA A 2 5.78 -5.30 -17.88
C ALA A 2 5.85 -3.97 -17.12
N LYS A 3 4.71 -3.39 -16.80
CA LYS A 3 4.63 -2.21 -15.96
C LYS A 3 4.93 -2.60 -14.51
N GLU A 4 5.38 -1.64 -13.73
CA GLU A 4 5.70 -1.86 -12.32
C GLU A 4 4.46 -2.32 -11.55
N PRO A 5 4.63 -3.21 -10.55
CA PRO A 5 3.54 -3.58 -9.66
C PRO A 5 2.98 -2.38 -8.89
N VAL A 6 1.79 -2.52 -8.34
CA VAL A 6 1.15 -1.48 -7.53
C VAL A 6 0.81 -2.05 -6.15
N LEU A 7 1.27 -1.35 -5.11
CA LEU A 7 0.82 -1.58 -3.75
C LEU A 7 -0.20 -0.49 -3.42
N VAL A 8 -1.44 -0.90 -3.20
CA VAL A 8 -2.51 0.03 -2.81
C VAL A 8 -2.44 0.23 -1.30
N ASP A 9 -2.22 1.49 -0.88
CA ASP A 9 -2.10 1.84 0.52
C ASP A 9 -3.45 1.81 1.23
N SER A 10 -3.40 1.61 2.55
CA SER A 10 -4.60 1.57 3.39
C SER A 10 -5.46 2.83 3.28
N SER A 11 -4.84 4.02 3.17
CA SER A 11 -5.56 5.28 3.04
C SER A 11 -6.48 5.29 1.82
N TYR A 12 -6.05 4.69 0.73
CA TYR A 12 -6.84 4.58 -0.49
C TYR A 12 -8.09 3.72 -0.24
N TYR A 13 -7.91 2.53 0.32
CA TYR A 13 -9.02 1.64 0.65
C TYR A 13 -10.02 2.28 1.61
N ILE A 14 -9.53 2.87 2.69
CA ILE A 14 -10.36 3.45 3.75
C ILE A 14 -11.16 4.64 3.23
N ARG A 15 -10.52 5.54 2.49
CA ARG A 15 -11.17 6.74 1.97
C ARG A 15 -12.27 6.40 0.97
N HIS A 16 -12.04 5.46 0.07
CA HIS A 16 -13.04 5.06 -0.91
C HIS A 16 -14.23 4.37 -0.26
N SER A 17 -14.00 3.59 0.80
CA SER A 17 -15.07 2.98 1.58
C SER A 17 -15.92 4.04 2.29
N ARG A 18 -15.27 5.06 2.91
CA ARG A 18 -15.96 6.14 3.63
C ARG A 18 -16.83 7.01 2.71
N ASN A 19 -16.41 7.22 1.48
CA ASN A 19 -17.12 8.03 0.50
C ASN A 19 -18.19 7.22 -0.26
N GLY A 20 -18.55 6.01 0.21
CA GLY A 20 -19.53 5.15 -0.44
C GLY A 20 -19.04 4.52 -1.74
N ARG A 21 -17.79 4.73 -2.10
CA ARG A 21 -17.16 4.08 -3.25
C ARG A 21 -16.60 2.74 -2.82
N ASN A 22 -16.77 1.75 -3.68
CA ASN A 22 -16.18 0.45 -3.44
C ASN A 22 -14.73 0.46 -3.92
N ALA A 23 -13.79 0.48 -2.97
CA ALA A 23 -12.36 0.47 -3.28
C ALA A 23 -11.96 -0.73 -4.13
N LEU A 24 -12.67 -1.85 -4.02
CA LEU A 24 -12.38 -3.05 -4.80
C LEU A 24 -12.66 -2.88 -6.29
N ARG A 25 -13.43 -1.88 -6.68
CA ARG A 25 -13.79 -1.66 -8.10
C ARG A 25 -12.60 -1.17 -8.93
N VAL A 26 -11.64 -0.49 -8.33
CA VAL A 26 -10.48 0.02 -9.05
C VAL A 26 -9.47 -1.08 -9.33
N LEU A 27 -9.42 -2.11 -8.49
CA LEU A 27 -8.41 -3.16 -8.58
C LEU A 27 -8.38 -3.89 -9.93
N PRO A 28 -9.52 -4.29 -10.51
CA PRO A 28 -9.49 -4.96 -11.82
C PRO A 28 -8.88 -4.11 -12.93
N TYR A 29 -9.09 -2.79 -12.90
CA TYR A 29 -8.51 -1.89 -13.91
C TYR A 29 -6.99 -1.82 -13.80
N LEU A 30 -6.48 -1.79 -12.57
CA LEU A 30 -5.03 -1.78 -12.34
C LEU A 30 -4.42 -3.13 -12.70
N ALA A 31 -5.14 -4.22 -12.45
CA ALA A 31 -4.65 -5.58 -12.65
C ALA A 31 -4.53 -5.97 -14.13
N VAL A 32 -5.10 -5.18 -15.05
CA VAL A 32 -5.00 -5.46 -16.49
C VAL A 32 -3.55 -5.51 -16.96
N GLU A 33 -2.71 -4.59 -16.48
CA GLU A 33 -1.32 -4.46 -16.93
C GLU A 33 -0.29 -4.56 -15.80
N ARG A 34 -0.75 -4.62 -14.54
CA ARG A 34 0.14 -4.56 -13.38
C ARG A 34 -0.20 -5.66 -12.39
N ASP A 35 0.81 -6.20 -11.73
CA ASP A 35 0.59 -7.03 -10.56
C ASP A 35 0.19 -6.16 -9.38
N LEU A 36 -0.74 -6.66 -8.57
CA LEU A 36 -1.14 -5.99 -7.34
C LEU A 36 -0.39 -6.60 -6.17
N VAL A 37 0.02 -5.74 -5.25
CA VAL A 37 0.85 -6.12 -4.10
C VAL A 37 0.10 -5.78 -2.82
N ILE A 38 0.19 -6.66 -1.84
CA ILE A 38 -0.40 -6.49 -0.52
C ILE A 38 0.64 -6.80 0.56
N CYS A 39 0.51 -6.18 1.72
CA CYS A 39 1.32 -6.52 2.88
C CYS A 39 0.45 -6.55 4.14
N GLY A 40 0.97 -7.21 5.18
CA GLY A 40 0.24 -7.39 6.42
C GLY A 40 -0.21 -6.08 7.07
N MET A 41 0.60 -5.03 6.99
CA MET A 41 0.24 -3.73 7.57
C MET A 41 -1.03 -3.16 6.94
N VAL A 42 -1.14 -3.20 5.61
CA VAL A 42 -2.34 -2.74 4.90
C VAL A 42 -3.55 -3.58 5.29
N ARG A 43 -3.39 -4.91 5.31
CA ARG A 43 -4.48 -5.82 5.70
C ARG A 43 -4.99 -5.53 7.11
N CYS A 44 -4.08 -5.26 8.05
CA CYS A 44 -4.46 -4.94 9.43
C CYS A 44 -5.19 -3.60 9.52
N GLU A 45 -4.66 -2.57 8.89
CA GLU A 45 -5.26 -1.24 8.97
C GLU A 45 -6.65 -1.19 8.32
N VAL A 46 -6.80 -1.77 7.15
CA VAL A 46 -8.09 -1.81 6.45
C VAL A 46 -9.03 -2.81 7.12
N GLY A 47 -8.53 -4.02 7.39
CA GLY A 47 -9.34 -5.13 7.91
C GLY A 47 -9.98 -4.83 9.25
N ARG A 48 -9.26 -4.16 10.16
CA ARG A 48 -9.79 -3.84 11.49
C ARG A 48 -11.02 -2.93 11.43
N GLY A 49 -11.20 -2.17 10.36
CA GLY A 49 -12.33 -1.25 10.20
C GLY A 49 -13.51 -1.83 9.46
N ILE A 50 -13.41 -3.02 8.90
CA ILE A 50 -14.49 -3.65 8.15
C ILE A 50 -15.45 -4.34 9.14
N ARG A 51 -16.72 -3.89 9.17
CA ARG A 51 -17.71 -4.40 10.10
C ARG A 51 -18.65 -5.46 9.50
N ASN A 52 -18.78 -5.47 8.19
CA ASN A 52 -19.67 -6.38 7.48
C ASN A 52 -18.90 -7.64 7.05
N ASP A 53 -19.35 -8.81 7.49
CA ASP A 53 -18.68 -10.07 7.21
C ASP A 53 -18.58 -10.38 5.71
N ALA A 54 -19.63 -10.11 4.96
CA ALA A 54 -19.64 -10.36 3.51
C ALA A 54 -18.63 -9.44 2.79
N LEU A 55 -18.52 -8.19 3.22
CA LEU A 55 -17.53 -7.27 2.67
C LEU A 55 -16.11 -7.70 3.03
N ARG A 56 -15.92 -8.15 4.27
CA ARG A 56 -14.63 -8.68 4.72
C ARG A 56 -14.18 -9.86 3.87
N ASP A 57 -15.09 -10.76 3.57
CA ASP A 57 -14.79 -11.91 2.70
C ASP A 57 -14.37 -11.47 1.30
N LYS A 58 -15.00 -10.44 0.76
CA LYS A 58 -14.63 -9.88 -0.56
C LYS A 58 -13.22 -9.28 -0.56
N PHE A 59 -12.87 -8.54 0.50
CA PHE A 59 -11.52 -7.99 0.64
C PHE A 59 -10.49 -9.11 0.74
N HIS A 60 -10.75 -10.13 1.56
CA HIS A 60 -9.84 -11.26 1.72
C HIS A 60 -9.65 -12.01 0.39
N ALA A 61 -10.73 -12.24 -0.34
CA ALA A 61 -10.65 -12.89 -1.64
C ALA A 61 -9.77 -12.10 -2.62
N ALA A 62 -9.90 -10.77 -2.63
CA ALA A 62 -9.09 -9.92 -3.47
C ALA A 62 -7.61 -9.92 -3.05
N TRP A 63 -7.35 -9.79 -1.76
CA TRP A 63 -5.98 -9.74 -1.24
C TRP A 63 -5.25 -11.08 -1.36
N ASP A 64 -5.95 -12.19 -1.20
CA ASP A 64 -5.33 -13.52 -1.18
C ASP A 64 -4.70 -13.90 -2.53
N ILE A 65 -5.13 -13.28 -3.63
CA ILE A 65 -4.56 -13.51 -4.95
C ILE A 65 -3.46 -12.51 -5.32
N MET A 66 -3.22 -11.51 -4.49
CA MET A 66 -2.16 -10.52 -4.72
C MET A 66 -0.79 -11.06 -4.31
N ILE A 67 0.25 -10.43 -4.83
CA ILE A 67 1.62 -10.70 -4.37
C ILE A 67 1.75 -10.18 -2.94
N ASN A 68 1.99 -11.09 -2.00
CA ASN A 68 2.16 -10.72 -0.60
C ASN A 68 3.64 -10.48 -0.28
N VAL A 69 3.95 -9.31 0.23
CA VAL A 69 5.29 -8.99 0.73
C VAL A 69 5.38 -9.39 2.19
N VAL A 70 6.31 -10.30 2.49
CA VAL A 70 6.53 -10.79 3.85
C VAL A 70 7.33 -9.76 4.64
N THR A 71 6.85 -9.44 5.84
CA THR A 71 7.56 -8.55 6.78
C THR A 71 8.48 -9.39 7.66
N ASP A 72 9.59 -9.83 7.10
CA ASP A 72 10.62 -10.59 7.80
C ASP A 72 11.59 -9.66 8.56
N ASN A 73 12.58 -10.25 9.23
CA ASN A 73 13.55 -9.46 10.01
C ASN A 73 14.36 -8.51 9.13
N LYS A 74 14.64 -8.90 7.90
CA LYS A 74 15.36 -8.04 6.96
C LYS A 74 14.56 -6.79 6.63
N LEU A 75 13.26 -6.95 6.38
CA LEU A 75 12.38 -5.82 6.11
C LEU A 75 12.25 -4.90 7.32
N TRP A 76 12.12 -5.48 8.53
CA TRP A 76 12.06 -4.68 9.75
C TRP A 76 13.33 -3.87 9.97
N ALA A 77 14.51 -4.44 9.69
CA ALA A 77 15.77 -3.72 9.77
C ALA A 77 15.82 -2.56 8.77
N GLN A 78 15.32 -2.77 7.55
CA GLN A 78 15.24 -1.73 6.54
C GLN A 78 14.29 -0.59 6.96
N ALA A 79 13.14 -0.93 7.55
CA ALA A 79 12.17 0.04 8.03
C ALA A 79 12.75 0.87 9.19
N GLU A 80 13.45 0.22 10.12
CA GLU A 80 14.12 0.91 11.22
C GLU A 80 15.15 1.91 10.68
N GLN A 81 15.99 1.50 9.75
CA GLN A 81 17.00 2.36 9.15
C GLN A 81 16.37 3.53 8.41
N MET A 82 15.32 3.27 7.64
CA MET A 82 14.61 4.33 6.90
C MET A 82 14.01 5.35 7.86
N ALA A 83 13.34 4.91 8.92
CA ALA A 83 12.74 5.80 9.92
C ALA A 83 13.82 6.66 10.59
N TRP A 84 14.94 6.04 10.95
CA TRP A 84 16.06 6.74 11.58
C TRP A 84 16.63 7.82 10.64
N ASP A 85 16.86 7.47 9.37
CA ASP A 85 17.39 8.40 8.37
C ASP A 85 16.43 9.58 8.14
N LEU A 86 15.13 9.32 8.01
CA LEU A 86 14.13 10.35 7.81
C LEU A 86 14.09 11.32 8.99
N ASP A 87 14.10 10.78 10.22
CA ASP A 87 14.10 11.61 11.44
C ASP A 87 15.33 12.53 11.48
N ARG A 88 16.50 12.03 11.07
CA ARG A 88 17.73 12.85 11.02
C ARG A 88 17.63 14.00 10.03
N HIS A 89 16.75 13.90 9.03
CA HIS A 89 16.49 14.96 8.06
C HIS A 89 15.25 15.78 8.40
N GLY A 90 14.70 15.61 9.61
CA GLY A 90 13.54 16.38 10.07
C GLY A 90 12.22 15.90 9.51
N ILE A 91 12.18 14.70 8.92
CA ILE A 91 10.97 14.12 8.33
C ILE A 91 10.49 12.99 9.25
N VAL A 92 9.48 13.29 10.07
CA VAL A 92 8.90 12.30 11.01
C VAL A 92 7.58 11.80 10.42
N LEU A 93 7.56 10.54 10.00
CA LEU A 93 6.38 9.90 9.42
C LEU A 93 5.86 8.80 10.34
N PRO A 94 4.56 8.47 10.25
CA PRO A 94 4.04 7.30 10.95
C PRO A 94 4.81 6.04 10.53
N LEU A 95 5.13 5.19 11.49
CA LEU A 95 5.88 3.95 11.20
C LEU A 95 5.14 3.06 10.22
N GLN A 96 3.81 3.06 10.27
CA GLN A 96 3.00 2.30 9.33
C GLN A 96 3.32 2.66 7.87
N ASP A 97 3.45 3.95 7.58
CA ASP A 97 3.78 4.44 6.24
C ASP A 97 5.20 4.03 5.83
N VAL A 98 6.14 4.10 6.77
CA VAL A 98 7.53 3.67 6.52
C VAL A 98 7.57 2.18 6.18
N ILE A 99 6.83 1.36 6.93
CA ILE A 99 6.77 -0.08 6.70
C ILE A 99 6.16 -0.39 5.33
N ILE A 100 5.06 0.29 4.98
CA ILE A 100 4.40 0.11 3.69
C ILE A 100 5.35 0.51 2.56
N ALA A 101 6.07 1.62 2.70
CA ALA A 101 7.06 2.06 1.71
C ALA A 101 8.17 1.04 1.52
N CYS A 102 8.64 0.41 2.60
CA CYS A 102 9.64 -0.65 2.52
C CYS A 102 9.11 -1.88 1.80
N CYS A 103 7.85 -2.25 2.05
CA CYS A 103 7.19 -3.35 1.33
C CYS A 103 7.10 -3.06 -0.16
N ALA A 104 6.72 -1.84 -0.52
CA ALA A 104 6.65 -1.42 -1.92
C ALA A 104 8.02 -1.46 -2.59
N ARG A 105 9.05 -0.99 -1.89
CA ARG A 105 10.42 -1.02 -2.40
C ARG A 105 10.88 -2.46 -2.67
N GLN A 106 10.58 -3.37 -1.76
CA GLN A 106 10.98 -4.77 -1.92
C GLN A 106 10.32 -5.42 -3.14
N ALA A 107 9.09 -5.03 -3.45
CA ALA A 107 8.35 -5.53 -4.61
C ALA A 107 8.59 -4.69 -5.88
N ASP A 108 9.42 -3.66 -5.80
CA ASP A 108 9.62 -2.67 -6.87
C ASP A 108 8.29 -2.08 -7.35
N ALA A 109 7.40 -1.79 -6.42
CA ALA A 109 6.04 -1.37 -6.67
C ALA A 109 5.86 0.14 -6.50
N VAL A 110 4.89 0.68 -7.24
CA VAL A 110 4.37 2.03 -7.04
C VAL A 110 3.35 1.99 -5.91
N VAL A 111 3.39 2.94 -4.99
CA VAL A 111 2.38 3.08 -3.94
C VAL A 111 1.24 3.95 -4.44
N LEU A 112 0.04 3.38 -4.53
CA LEU A 112 -1.18 4.15 -4.82
C LEU A 112 -1.78 4.58 -3.47
N THR A 113 -1.81 5.88 -3.21
CA THR A 113 -2.18 6.41 -1.90
C THR A 113 -2.86 7.76 -2.00
N HIS A 114 -3.67 8.09 -1.00
CA HIS A 114 -4.17 9.46 -0.77
C HIS A 114 -3.27 10.24 0.17
N ASP A 115 -2.27 9.58 0.76
CA ASP A 115 -1.42 10.16 1.78
C ASP A 115 -0.14 10.71 1.16
N ARG A 116 0.04 12.02 1.23
CA ARG A 116 1.22 12.68 0.67
C ARG A 116 2.50 12.40 1.46
N HIS A 117 2.42 11.78 2.62
CA HIS A 117 3.61 11.37 3.38
C HIS A 117 4.60 10.58 2.53
N PHE A 118 4.09 9.72 1.63
CA PHE A 118 4.95 8.89 0.78
C PHE A 118 5.82 9.70 -0.18
N LEU A 119 5.39 10.91 -0.53
CA LEU A 119 6.18 11.79 -1.41
C LEU A 119 7.47 12.27 -0.74
N SER A 120 7.53 12.24 0.59
CA SER A 120 8.70 12.66 1.36
C SER A 120 9.74 11.54 1.50
N ILE A 121 9.43 10.33 1.06
CA ILE A 121 10.33 9.18 1.20
C ILE A 121 11.20 9.09 -0.05
N PRO A 122 12.54 9.25 0.09
CA PRO A 122 13.44 9.17 -1.07
C PRO A 122 13.33 7.83 -1.79
N GLY A 123 13.21 7.88 -3.11
CA GLY A 123 13.12 6.69 -3.95
C GLY A 123 11.79 5.97 -3.92
N CYS A 124 10.81 6.44 -3.16
CA CYS A 124 9.47 5.86 -3.15
C CYS A 124 8.70 6.32 -4.40
N LYS A 125 8.23 5.37 -5.19
CA LYS A 125 7.41 5.65 -6.37
C LYS A 125 5.97 5.79 -5.89
N VAL A 126 5.33 6.91 -6.20
CA VAL A 126 4.00 7.24 -5.67
C VAL A 126 3.06 7.64 -6.79
N ALA A 127 1.83 7.14 -6.73
CA ALA A 127 0.71 7.59 -7.53
C ALA A 127 -0.40 8.05 -6.58
N LEU A 128 -0.97 9.22 -6.85
CA LEU A 128 -2.03 9.78 -6.01
C LEU A 128 -3.42 9.48 -6.57
N THR A 129 -3.49 9.08 -7.84
CA THR A 129 -4.73 8.68 -8.49
C THR A 129 -4.50 7.45 -9.35
N PRO A 130 -5.54 6.61 -9.56
CA PRO A 130 -5.41 5.47 -10.47
C PRO A 130 -5.10 5.86 -11.91
N GLU A 131 -5.52 7.05 -12.34
CA GLU A 131 -5.30 7.55 -13.70
C GLU A 131 -3.82 7.70 -14.02
N GLU A 132 -2.99 7.98 -13.02
CA GLU A 132 -1.53 8.06 -13.20
C GLU A 132 -0.92 6.71 -13.55
N LEU A 133 -1.67 5.62 -13.34
CA LEU A 133 -1.19 4.24 -13.50
C LEU A 133 -1.77 3.53 -14.74
N ILE A 134 -2.68 4.18 -15.43
CA ILE A 134 -3.37 3.60 -16.59
C ILE A 134 -2.78 4.09 -17.91
#